data_d3a35b3c7ce4c2f71dad1422c57db1a0
#
_entry.id   d3a35b3c7ce4c2f71dad1422c57db1a0
#
_cell.length_a   1.000
_cell.length_b   1.000
_cell.length_c   1.000
_cell.angle_alpha   90.00
_cell.angle_beta   90.00
_cell.angle_gamma   90.00
#
_symmetry.space_group_name_H-M   'P 1'
#
loop_
_entity.id
_entity.type
_entity.pdbx_description
1 polymer ?
#
loop_
_entity_poly.entity_id
_entity_poly.type
_entity_poly.pdbx_seq_one_letter_code
_entity_poly.pdbx_strand_id
1 'polypeptide(L)'
;MSDNAQQPDFRAPDFLREHIRHTMEFYHPRCIDPAGGFYHYFKDDGTVYDIRHRHLVSSTRFVFNYAMAYREFGLEAYREALHHGLRYLRDAHRRQNGGYAWTLRDGQVDDPTNHCYGVAFVLLAYAHALQAGIAQARDWLDETWQLLETRFWEPQAGLYRDEADENWSFSDYRGQNANMHMCEAMLTAFEASREPRYVERALTLADNMTRRQAAKAGGLVWEHYDKQWAVDWNYHLDDPKNLFRPWGFQPGHQTEWAKLLLIVERHSPADWLVPTARHLFDTSLARSWDASRGGMYYGFAPESLRQSDLHQSALGGEPIDGGAAFVCDSDKYFWVQAESLAAAALLAVRTGEDQYWKWYDRLWAYSWEHLVDHQYGAWYRILDADNRKYSDEKSPAGKTDYHTMGACYEVLNALRSSAMTRG
;
A
#
# COMPACT_ATOMS: atom_id res chain seq x y z
N MET A 1 37.58 -13.09 6.31
CA MET A 1 37.79 -12.31 5.08
C MET A 1 36.37 -11.88 4.68
N SER A 2 35.98 -10.66 5.03
CA SER A 2 34.69 -10.11 4.63
C SER A 2 34.79 -9.79 3.14
N ASP A 3 34.12 -10.55 2.30
CA ASP A 3 33.82 -10.13 0.95
C ASP A 3 33.07 -8.79 1.07
N ASN A 4 33.74 -7.72 0.66
CA ASN A 4 33.11 -6.44 0.38
C ASN A 4 32.24 -6.67 -0.87
N ALA A 5 31.10 -7.32 -0.73
CA ALA A 5 30.11 -7.37 -1.79
C ALA A 5 29.71 -5.92 -2.07
N GLN A 6 30.14 -5.41 -3.22
CA GLN A 6 29.83 -4.05 -3.66
C GLN A 6 28.32 -3.89 -3.65
N GLN A 7 27.81 -2.87 -2.94
CA GLN A 7 26.37 -2.59 -2.87
C GLN A 7 25.82 -2.43 -4.29
N PRO A 8 24.67 -3.03 -4.62
CA PRO A 8 24.07 -2.90 -5.95
C PRO A 8 23.82 -1.44 -6.35
N ASP A 9 23.84 -1.15 -7.64
CA ASP A 9 23.26 0.10 -8.13
C ASP A 9 21.72 0.00 -8.09
N PHE A 10 21.14 0.52 -7.03
CA PHE A 10 19.69 0.49 -6.80
C PHE A 10 18.87 1.26 -7.83
N ARG A 11 19.50 2.13 -8.63
CA ARG A 11 18.85 2.89 -9.71
C ARG A 11 18.91 2.17 -11.05
N ALA A 12 19.70 1.09 -11.15
CA ALA A 12 19.81 0.33 -12.39
C ALA A 12 18.49 -0.41 -12.69
N PRO A 13 17.91 -0.23 -13.90
CA PRO A 13 16.70 -0.95 -14.28
C PRO A 13 16.82 -2.48 -14.16
N ASP A 14 18.00 -3.03 -14.47
CA ASP A 14 18.24 -4.47 -14.39
C ASP A 14 18.23 -4.97 -12.93
N PHE A 15 18.76 -4.19 -11.98
CA PHE A 15 18.65 -4.50 -10.55
C PHE A 15 17.18 -4.60 -10.13
N LEU A 16 16.36 -3.60 -10.47
CA LEU A 16 14.95 -3.58 -10.10
C LEU A 16 14.17 -4.76 -10.70
N ARG A 17 14.45 -5.10 -11.98
CA ARG A 17 13.84 -6.25 -12.66
C ARG A 17 14.24 -7.57 -12.01
N GLU A 18 15.52 -7.72 -11.68
CA GLU A 18 16.02 -8.92 -11.00
C GLU A 18 15.43 -9.08 -9.63
N HIS A 19 15.31 -7.98 -8.88
CA HIS A 19 14.67 -7.98 -7.56
C HIS A 19 13.19 -8.42 -7.64
N ILE A 20 12.43 -7.91 -8.62
CA ILE A 20 11.05 -8.35 -8.88
C ILE A 20 11.03 -9.85 -9.21
N ARG A 21 11.91 -10.33 -10.10
CA ARG A 21 11.97 -11.75 -10.47
C ARG A 21 12.23 -12.64 -9.26
N HIS A 22 13.22 -12.28 -8.46
CA HIS A 22 13.58 -13.02 -7.24
C HIS A 22 12.43 -13.05 -6.22
N THR A 23 11.68 -11.96 -6.10
CA THR A 23 10.47 -11.92 -5.26
C THR A 23 9.37 -12.83 -5.82
N MET A 24 9.15 -12.82 -7.15
CA MET A 24 8.18 -13.72 -7.78
C MET A 24 8.57 -15.20 -7.61
N GLU A 25 9.86 -15.57 -7.66
CA GLU A 25 10.36 -16.92 -7.46
C GLU A 25 10.11 -17.44 -6.03
N PHE A 26 10.03 -16.55 -5.04
CA PHE A 26 9.61 -16.95 -3.70
C PHE A 26 8.17 -17.47 -3.68
N TYR A 27 7.26 -16.84 -4.43
CA TYR A 27 5.84 -17.19 -4.45
C TYR A 27 5.48 -18.20 -5.54
N HIS A 28 5.97 -18.02 -6.77
CA HIS A 28 5.60 -18.84 -7.92
C HIS A 28 6.48 -20.11 -8.03
N PRO A 29 5.91 -21.29 -8.29
CA PRO A 29 4.47 -21.64 -8.41
C PRO A 29 3.84 -22.01 -7.06
N ARG A 30 4.56 -21.97 -5.99
CA ARG A 30 4.24 -22.45 -4.64
C ARG A 30 2.94 -21.87 -4.08
N CYS A 31 2.62 -20.61 -4.42
CA CYS A 31 1.40 -19.97 -3.94
C CYS A 31 0.12 -20.45 -4.66
N ILE A 32 0.22 -21.16 -5.77
CA ILE A 32 -0.96 -21.58 -6.55
C ILE A 32 -1.64 -22.77 -5.84
N ASP A 33 -2.90 -22.58 -5.43
CA ASP A 33 -3.72 -23.66 -4.92
C ASP A 33 -4.42 -24.37 -6.09
N PRO A 34 -4.15 -25.66 -6.36
CA PRO A 34 -4.83 -26.36 -7.45
C PRO A 34 -6.36 -26.41 -7.32
N ALA A 35 -6.89 -26.30 -6.09
CA ALA A 35 -8.32 -26.26 -5.82
C ALA A 35 -8.96 -24.89 -6.17
N GLY A 36 -8.17 -23.84 -6.30
CA GLY A 36 -8.59 -22.48 -6.65
C GLY A 36 -7.92 -21.41 -5.82
N GLY A 37 -7.56 -20.30 -6.47
CA GLY A 37 -6.90 -19.16 -5.84
C GLY A 37 -5.47 -19.43 -5.42
N PHE A 38 -5.05 -18.75 -4.38
CA PHE A 38 -3.67 -18.77 -3.92
C PHE A 38 -3.58 -19.09 -2.43
N TYR A 39 -2.51 -19.77 -2.01
CA TYR A 39 -2.09 -19.81 -0.61
C TYR A 39 -1.52 -18.44 -0.24
N HIS A 40 -1.85 -17.95 0.96
CA HIS A 40 -1.46 -16.61 1.40
C HIS A 40 -0.40 -16.62 2.49
N TYR A 41 -0.31 -17.68 3.26
CA TYR A 41 0.38 -17.72 4.55
C TYR A 41 1.69 -18.48 4.43
N PHE A 42 2.82 -17.74 4.35
CA PHE A 42 4.14 -18.32 4.15
C PHE A 42 5.09 -17.97 5.29
N LYS A 43 5.89 -18.95 5.68
CA LYS A 43 7.09 -18.72 6.48
C LYS A 43 8.25 -18.22 5.63
N ASP A 44 9.36 -17.83 6.29
CA ASP A 44 10.55 -17.33 5.60
C ASP A 44 11.10 -18.31 4.57
N ASP A 45 11.11 -19.61 4.87
CA ASP A 45 11.59 -20.68 3.98
C ASP A 45 10.59 -21.06 2.86
N GLY A 46 9.45 -20.39 2.81
CA GLY A 46 8.39 -20.66 1.85
C GLY A 46 7.43 -21.78 2.24
N THR A 47 7.52 -22.33 3.45
CA THR A 47 6.53 -23.27 3.97
C THR A 47 5.17 -22.57 4.11
N VAL A 48 4.13 -23.18 3.55
CA VAL A 48 2.73 -22.73 3.75
C VAL A 48 2.25 -23.19 5.11
N TYR A 49 1.91 -22.26 6.01
CA TYR A 49 1.49 -22.62 7.37
C TYR A 49 -0.03 -22.57 7.59
N ASP A 50 -0.78 -21.98 6.65
CA ASP A 50 -2.24 -22.03 6.62
C ASP A 50 -2.75 -22.21 5.18
N ILE A 51 -3.37 -23.35 4.92
CA ILE A 51 -3.94 -23.72 3.62
C ILE A 51 -5.45 -23.45 3.53
N ARG A 52 -6.08 -23.07 4.64
CA ARG A 52 -7.55 -23.02 4.75
C ARG A 52 -8.11 -21.61 4.54
N HIS A 53 -7.40 -20.59 5.04
CA HIS A 53 -7.87 -19.21 4.98
C HIS A 53 -7.47 -18.52 3.67
N ARG A 54 -8.38 -17.70 3.17
CA ARG A 54 -8.14 -16.78 2.04
C ARG A 54 -8.67 -15.40 2.40
N HIS A 55 -7.82 -14.42 2.27
CA HIS A 55 -8.14 -13.02 2.52
C HIS A 55 -8.34 -12.28 1.20
N LEU A 56 -9.39 -11.47 1.07
CA LEU A 56 -9.70 -10.74 -0.17
C LEU A 56 -8.50 -9.93 -0.69
N VAL A 57 -7.84 -9.20 0.21
CA VAL A 57 -6.69 -8.35 -0.16
C VAL A 57 -5.51 -9.18 -0.67
N SER A 58 -5.21 -10.32 -0.06
CA SER A 58 -4.14 -11.19 -0.56
C SER A 58 -4.49 -11.79 -1.92
N SER A 59 -5.76 -12.23 -2.11
CA SER A 59 -6.23 -12.76 -3.40
C SER A 59 -6.06 -11.72 -4.52
N THR A 60 -6.48 -10.48 -4.28
CA THR A 60 -6.38 -9.39 -5.27
C THR A 60 -4.94 -8.94 -5.51
N ARG A 61 -4.10 -8.90 -4.46
CA ARG A 61 -2.68 -8.55 -4.58
C ARG A 61 -1.89 -9.60 -5.37
N PHE A 62 -2.22 -10.88 -5.28
CA PHE A 62 -1.64 -11.90 -6.17
C PHE A 62 -2.08 -11.72 -7.62
N VAL A 63 -3.34 -11.32 -7.89
CA VAL A 63 -3.77 -10.93 -9.24
C VAL A 63 -2.92 -9.78 -9.77
N PHE A 64 -2.68 -8.73 -8.97
CA PHE A 64 -1.76 -7.65 -9.29
C PHE A 64 -0.36 -8.18 -9.60
N ASN A 65 0.24 -8.97 -8.71
CA ASN A 65 1.58 -9.50 -8.87
C ASN A 65 1.75 -10.24 -10.20
N TYR A 66 0.82 -11.12 -10.53
CA TYR A 66 0.86 -11.89 -11.78
C TYR A 66 0.57 -11.06 -13.02
N ALA A 67 -0.33 -10.08 -12.95
CA ALA A 67 -0.61 -9.17 -14.06
C ALA A 67 0.62 -8.32 -14.39
N MET A 68 1.26 -7.74 -13.38
CA MET A 68 2.47 -6.93 -13.56
C MET A 68 3.66 -7.75 -14.03
N ALA A 69 3.87 -8.94 -13.43
CA ALA A 69 4.96 -9.83 -13.83
C ALA A 69 4.76 -10.35 -15.28
N TYR A 70 3.53 -10.67 -15.67
CA TYR A 70 3.24 -11.04 -17.06
C TYR A 70 3.56 -9.90 -18.04
N ARG A 71 3.16 -8.67 -17.71
CA ARG A 71 3.45 -7.50 -18.56
C ARG A 71 4.94 -7.19 -18.68
N GLU A 72 5.71 -7.42 -17.61
CA GLU A 72 7.15 -7.13 -17.61
C GLU A 72 7.99 -8.26 -18.24
N PHE A 73 7.64 -9.53 -17.99
CA PHE A 73 8.47 -10.68 -18.37
C PHE A 73 7.89 -11.53 -19.50
N GLY A 74 6.59 -11.41 -19.81
CA GLY A 74 5.94 -12.14 -20.91
C GLY A 74 5.79 -13.65 -20.70
N LEU A 75 5.95 -14.15 -19.47
CA LEU A 75 5.89 -15.60 -19.19
C LEU A 75 4.44 -16.09 -19.15
N GLU A 76 4.09 -17.07 -20.01
CA GLU A 76 2.72 -17.60 -20.09
C GLU A 76 2.25 -18.20 -18.75
N ALA A 77 3.14 -18.80 -17.96
CA ALA A 77 2.81 -19.31 -16.64
C ALA A 77 2.26 -18.20 -15.70
N TYR A 78 2.72 -16.96 -15.82
CA TYR A 78 2.18 -15.83 -15.07
C TYR A 78 0.79 -15.43 -15.57
N ARG A 79 0.54 -15.52 -16.87
CA ARG A 79 -0.79 -15.27 -17.44
C ARG A 79 -1.80 -16.34 -17.00
N GLU A 80 -1.41 -17.59 -17.00
CA GLU A 80 -2.23 -18.70 -16.48
C GLU A 80 -2.59 -18.49 -15.00
N ALA A 81 -1.61 -18.11 -14.17
CA ALA A 81 -1.82 -17.80 -12.76
C ALA A 81 -2.70 -16.56 -12.56
N LEU A 82 -2.58 -15.53 -13.40
CA LEU A 82 -3.48 -14.37 -13.44
C LEU A 82 -4.93 -14.82 -13.67
N HIS A 83 -5.18 -15.62 -14.70
CA HIS A 83 -6.52 -16.15 -14.97
C HIS A 83 -7.06 -17.02 -13.82
N HIS A 84 -6.18 -17.81 -13.19
CA HIS A 84 -6.52 -18.61 -12.04
C HIS A 84 -7.01 -17.76 -10.85
N GLY A 85 -6.28 -16.69 -10.52
CA GLY A 85 -6.66 -15.75 -9.47
C GLY A 85 -7.94 -14.99 -9.76
N LEU A 86 -8.12 -14.53 -11.01
CA LEU A 86 -9.34 -13.83 -11.45
C LEU A 86 -10.59 -14.70 -11.32
N ARG A 87 -10.54 -15.97 -11.73
CA ARG A 87 -11.65 -16.93 -11.55
C ARG A 87 -12.01 -17.04 -10.08
N TYR A 88 -11.02 -17.27 -9.21
CA TYR A 88 -11.26 -17.42 -7.78
C TYR A 88 -11.85 -16.14 -7.14
N LEU A 89 -11.38 -14.97 -7.55
CA LEU A 89 -11.92 -13.69 -7.09
C LEU A 89 -13.41 -13.56 -7.45
N ARG A 90 -13.80 -13.96 -8.67
CA ARG A 90 -15.18 -13.90 -9.19
C ARG A 90 -16.08 -14.99 -8.60
N ASP A 91 -15.59 -16.20 -8.47
CA ASP A 91 -16.41 -17.37 -8.14
C ASP A 91 -16.52 -17.59 -6.63
N ALA A 92 -15.48 -17.22 -5.84
CA ALA A 92 -15.43 -17.46 -4.41
C ALA A 92 -15.63 -16.20 -3.55
N HIS A 93 -14.90 -15.11 -3.83
CA HIS A 93 -15.04 -13.89 -3.03
C HIS A 93 -16.25 -13.04 -3.38
N ARG A 94 -16.62 -12.94 -4.68
CA ARG A 94 -17.79 -12.16 -5.12
C ARG A 94 -19.09 -12.82 -4.67
N ARG A 95 -19.98 -12.02 -4.09
CA ARG A 95 -21.24 -12.47 -3.53
C ARG A 95 -22.42 -12.09 -4.43
N GLN A 96 -23.57 -12.76 -4.27
CA GLN A 96 -24.79 -12.51 -5.04
C GLN A 96 -25.36 -11.09 -4.83
N ASN A 97 -25.11 -10.48 -3.65
CA ASN A 97 -25.51 -9.10 -3.35
C ASN A 97 -24.59 -8.04 -4.00
N GLY A 98 -23.62 -8.44 -4.83
CA GLY A 98 -22.65 -7.59 -5.52
C GLY A 98 -21.41 -7.27 -4.72
N GLY A 99 -21.39 -7.53 -3.39
CA GLY A 99 -20.24 -7.33 -2.53
C GLY A 99 -19.19 -8.44 -2.64
N TYR A 100 -18.16 -8.34 -1.80
CA TYR A 100 -17.07 -9.32 -1.74
C TYR A 100 -16.87 -9.77 -0.29
N ALA A 101 -16.78 -11.09 -0.08
CA ALA A 101 -16.43 -11.65 1.22
C ALA A 101 -15.00 -11.21 1.61
N TRP A 102 -14.88 -10.72 2.84
CA TRP A 102 -13.58 -10.28 3.39
C TRP A 102 -12.62 -11.44 3.56
N THR A 103 -13.10 -12.52 4.20
CA THR A 103 -12.33 -13.75 4.32
C THR A 103 -13.15 -14.98 3.93
N LEU A 104 -12.44 -16.01 3.46
CA LEU A 104 -12.98 -17.33 3.19
C LEU A 104 -12.20 -18.34 4.04
N ARG A 105 -12.87 -19.41 4.47
CA ARG A 105 -12.29 -20.57 5.13
C ARG A 105 -12.78 -21.84 4.44
N ASP A 106 -11.86 -22.68 3.99
CA ASP A 106 -12.20 -23.91 3.26
C ASP A 106 -13.15 -23.66 2.07
N GLY A 107 -12.94 -22.53 1.37
CA GLY A 107 -13.76 -22.11 0.22
C GLY A 107 -15.16 -21.57 0.56
N GLN A 108 -15.52 -21.47 1.85
CA GLN A 108 -16.79 -20.87 2.30
C GLN A 108 -16.56 -19.48 2.88
N VAL A 109 -17.60 -18.63 2.85
CA VAL A 109 -17.54 -17.30 3.47
C VAL A 109 -17.35 -17.44 4.97
N ASP A 110 -16.27 -16.85 5.49
CA ASP A 110 -15.94 -16.80 6.91
C ASP A 110 -16.30 -15.42 7.50
N ASP A 111 -15.87 -14.35 6.84
CA ASP A 111 -16.28 -12.98 7.15
C ASP A 111 -16.97 -12.34 5.93
N PRO A 112 -18.29 -12.05 6.00
CA PRO A 112 -19.05 -11.46 4.93
C PRO A 112 -18.95 -9.93 4.84
N THR A 113 -18.21 -9.26 5.72
CA THR A 113 -18.12 -7.79 5.78
C THR A 113 -17.63 -7.21 4.46
N ASN A 114 -18.33 -6.16 4.01
CA ASN A 114 -17.99 -5.42 2.80
C ASN A 114 -17.04 -4.26 3.18
N HIS A 115 -15.75 -4.41 2.90
CA HIS A 115 -14.75 -3.38 3.13
C HIS A 115 -14.46 -2.57 1.86
N CYS A 116 -14.58 -1.26 1.93
CA CYS A 116 -14.18 -0.36 0.84
C CYS A 116 -12.70 -0.56 0.46
N TYR A 117 -11.83 -0.73 1.45
CA TYR A 117 -10.43 -1.11 1.27
C TYR A 117 -10.27 -2.36 0.40
N GLY A 118 -11.06 -3.41 0.67
CA GLY A 118 -11.05 -4.64 -0.13
C GLY A 118 -11.54 -4.40 -1.57
N VAL A 119 -12.60 -3.59 -1.74
CA VAL A 119 -13.15 -3.26 -3.06
C VAL A 119 -12.19 -2.38 -3.87
N ALA A 120 -11.39 -1.52 -3.21
CA ALA A 120 -10.30 -0.79 -3.87
C ALA A 120 -9.29 -1.75 -4.51
N PHE A 121 -8.89 -2.80 -3.80
CA PHE A 121 -8.00 -3.83 -4.35
C PHE A 121 -8.66 -4.70 -5.42
N VAL A 122 -9.97 -4.89 -5.37
CA VAL A 122 -10.71 -5.55 -6.46
C VAL A 122 -10.65 -4.69 -7.73
N LEU A 123 -10.93 -3.38 -7.62
CA LEU A 123 -10.83 -2.45 -8.74
C LEU A 123 -9.42 -2.42 -9.32
N LEU A 124 -8.40 -2.36 -8.45
CA LEU A 124 -6.98 -2.39 -8.82
C LEU A 124 -6.62 -3.67 -9.58
N ALA A 125 -7.06 -4.83 -9.07
CA ALA A 125 -6.81 -6.13 -9.70
C ALA A 125 -7.41 -6.21 -11.10
N TYR A 126 -8.66 -5.76 -11.29
CA TYR A 126 -9.31 -5.75 -12.60
C TYR A 126 -8.66 -4.74 -13.55
N ALA A 127 -8.21 -3.58 -13.05
CA ALA A 127 -7.49 -2.61 -13.86
C ALA A 127 -6.17 -3.19 -14.40
N HIS A 128 -5.38 -3.84 -13.54
CA HIS A 128 -4.14 -4.51 -13.99
C HIS A 128 -4.41 -5.70 -14.91
N ALA A 129 -5.49 -6.44 -14.69
CA ALA A 129 -5.92 -7.51 -15.60
C ALA A 129 -6.26 -6.96 -16.99
N LEU A 130 -6.98 -5.83 -17.07
CA LEU A 130 -7.27 -5.15 -18.34
C LEU A 130 -6.00 -4.69 -19.04
N GLN A 131 -5.05 -4.10 -18.33
CA GLN A 131 -3.73 -3.72 -18.85
C GLN A 131 -2.91 -4.93 -19.33
N ALA A 132 -3.11 -6.11 -18.72
CA ALA A 132 -2.49 -7.37 -19.13
C ALA A 132 -3.22 -8.05 -20.30
N GLY A 133 -4.22 -7.41 -20.90
CA GLY A 133 -4.93 -7.88 -22.08
C GLY A 133 -6.16 -8.76 -21.80
N ILE A 134 -6.64 -8.82 -20.56
CA ILE A 134 -7.88 -9.55 -20.23
C ILE A 134 -9.06 -8.62 -20.50
N ALA A 135 -9.61 -8.65 -21.73
CA ALA A 135 -10.63 -7.70 -22.19
C ALA A 135 -11.91 -7.71 -21.32
N GLN A 136 -12.31 -8.87 -20.80
CA GLN A 136 -13.48 -9.01 -19.94
C GLN A 136 -13.36 -8.21 -18.64
N ALA A 137 -12.16 -7.87 -18.19
CA ALA A 137 -11.94 -7.05 -16.99
C ALA A 137 -12.54 -5.64 -17.11
N ARG A 138 -12.83 -5.15 -18.33
CA ARG A 138 -13.52 -3.87 -18.54
C ARG A 138 -14.93 -3.89 -17.94
N ASP A 139 -15.70 -4.93 -18.18
CA ASP A 139 -17.05 -5.07 -17.63
C ASP A 139 -17.02 -5.18 -16.10
N TRP A 140 -15.97 -5.84 -15.56
CA TRP A 140 -15.77 -5.96 -14.12
C TRP A 140 -15.36 -4.64 -13.47
N LEU A 141 -14.61 -3.78 -14.16
CA LEU A 141 -14.33 -2.41 -13.72
C LEU A 141 -15.65 -1.61 -13.61
N ASP A 142 -16.51 -1.71 -14.61
CA ASP A 142 -17.81 -1.01 -14.61
C ASP A 142 -18.72 -1.51 -13.50
N GLU A 143 -18.82 -2.82 -13.29
CA GLU A 143 -19.54 -3.40 -12.14
C GLU A 143 -19.01 -2.86 -10.80
N THR A 144 -17.68 -2.82 -10.64
CA THR A 144 -17.06 -2.36 -9.40
C THR A 144 -17.26 -0.87 -9.18
N TRP A 145 -17.19 -0.05 -10.24
CA TRP A 145 -17.53 1.36 -10.19
C TRP A 145 -18.98 1.55 -9.71
N GLN A 146 -19.95 0.84 -10.29
CA GLN A 146 -21.35 0.95 -9.88
C GLN A 146 -21.56 0.56 -8.41
N LEU A 147 -20.89 -0.50 -7.95
CA LEU A 147 -20.89 -0.88 -6.54
C LEU A 147 -20.39 0.25 -5.63
N LEU A 148 -19.26 0.85 -5.99
CA LEU A 148 -18.64 1.95 -5.24
C LEU A 148 -19.55 3.18 -5.17
N GLU A 149 -20.11 3.59 -6.31
CA GLU A 149 -20.99 4.77 -6.40
C GLU A 149 -22.31 4.57 -5.65
N THR A 150 -22.89 3.38 -5.72
CA THR A 150 -24.21 3.13 -5.12
C THR A 150 -24.16 2.79 -3.64
N ARG A 151 -23.02 2.27 -3.15
CA ARG A 151 -22.90 1.77 -1.77
C ARG A 151 -21.98 2.61 -0.91
N PHE A 152 -20.75 2.89 -1.37
CA PHE A 152 -19.71 3.45 -0.52
C PHE A 152 -19.54 4.97 -0.64
N TRP A 153 -19.89 5.55 -1.77
CA TRP A 153 -19.66 6.98 -2.02
C TRP A 153 -20.53 7.89 -1.13
N GLU A 154 -19.88 8.88 -0.46
CA GLU A 154 -20.54 9.95 0.30
C GLU A 154 -20.36 11.28 -0.45
N PRO A 155 -21.34 11.72 -1.28
CA PRO A 155 -21.18 12.90 -2.14
C PRO A 155 -20.87 14.18 -1.36
N GLN A 156 -21.45 14.38 -0.18
CA GLN A 156 -21.24 15.57 0.65
C GLN A 156 -19.82 15.62 1.21
N ALA A 157 -19.26 14.46 1.53
CA ALA A 157 -17.88 14.35 2.00
C ALA A 157 -16.88 14.31 0.84
N GLY A 158 -17.30 13.87 -0.35
CA GLY A 158 -16.39 13.61 -1.46
C GLY A 158 -15.37 12.51 -1.14
N LEU A 159 -15.78 11.52 -0.36
CA LEU A 159 -14.97 10.42 0.15
C LEU A 159 -15.82 9.14 0.21
N TYR A 160 -15.15 7.98 0.35
CA TYR A 160 -15.79 6.68 0.50
C TYR A 160 -15.89 6.27 1.97
N ARG A 161 -17.05 5.69 2.35
CA ARG A 161 -17.25 5.00 3.63
C ARG A 161 -16.41 3.74 3.70
N ASP A 162 -16.06 3.30 4.91
CA ASP A 162 -15.10 2.21 5.10
C ASP A 162 -15.70 0.82 5.00
N GLU A 163 -16.73 0.52 5.79
CA GLU A 163 -17.20 -0.85 5.91
C GLU A 163 -18.70 -0.95 6.20
N ALA A 164 -19.32 -2.01 5.70
CA ALA A 164 -20.69 -2.36 5.93
C ALA A 164 -20.82 -3.87 6.20
N ASP A 165 -21.83 -4.25 6.96
CA ASP A 165 -22.21 -5.64 7.12
C ASP A 165 -22.72 -6.27 5.80
N GLU A 166 -23.10 -7.53 5.84
CA GLU A 166 -23.63 -8.25 4.67
C GLU A 166 -24.93 -7.66 4.10
N ASN A 167 -25.67 -6.89 4.89
CA ASN A 167 -26.92 -6.22 4.54
C ASN A 167 -26.73 -4.75 4.16
N TRP A 168 -25.48 -4.29 4.03
CA TRP A 168 -25.11 -2.92 3.70
C TRP A 168 -25.44 -1.89 4.80
N SER A 169 -25.48 -2.31 6.08
CA SER A 169 -25.47 -1.38 7.23
C SER A 169 -24.05 -0.92 7.51
N PHE A 170 -23.80 0.38 7.36
CA PHE A 170 -22.46 0.96 7.51
C PHE A 170 -22.12 1.26 8.95
N SER A 171 -20.85 1.00 9.32
CA SER A 171 -20.26 1.46 10.58
C SER A 171 -20.11 2.99 10.62
N ASP A 172 -19.98 3.55 11.82
CA ASP A 172 -19.71 4.98 12.02
C ASP A 172 -18.22 5.35 11.76
N TYR A 173 -17.35 4.36 11.67
CA TYR A 173 -15.91 4.55 11.38
C TYR A 173 -15.68 5.08 9.97
N ARG A 174 -14.75 6.02 9.85
CA ARG A 174 -14.19 6.51 8.59
C ARG A 174 -12.67 6.51 8.68
N GLY A 175 -11.99 6.10 7.62
CA GLY A 175 -10.53 6.02 7.56
C GLY A 175 -9.96 6.62 6.28
N GLN A 176 -8.71 7.06 6.38
CA GLN A 176 -7.97 7.51 5.21
C GLN A 176 -7.52 6.34 4.32
N ASN A 177 -7.17 5.18 4.92
CA ASN A 177 -6.51 4.07 4.23
C ASN A 177 -7.33 3.53 3.06
N ALA A 178 -8.65 3.31 3.25
CA ALA A 178 -9.54 2.89 2.16
C ALA A 178 -9.60 3.93 1.02
N ASN A 179 -9.61 5.21 1.34
CA ASN A 179 -9.64 6.31 0.36
C ASN A 179 -8.32 6.47 -0.38
N MET A 180 -7.19 6.22 0.27
CA MET A 180 -5.86 6.23 -0.34
C MET A 180 -5.72 5.13 -1.39
N HIS A 181 -5.99 3.88 -1.05
CA HIS A 181 -5.95 2.78 -2.01
C HIS A 181 -7.05 2.88 -3.07
N MET A 182 -8.18 3.53 -2.77
CA MET A 182 -9.16 3.83 -3.79
C MET A 182 -8.62 4.86 -4.79
N CYS A 183 -7.86 5.87 -4.34
CA CYS A 183 -7.17 6.81 -5.24
C CYS A 183 -6.19 6.06 -6.17
N GLU A 184 -5.38 5.16 -5.63
CA GLU A 184 -4.49 4.29 -6.40
C GLU A 184 -5.24 3.44 -7.44
N ALA A 185 -6.31 2.78 -7.01
CA ALA A 185 -7.12 1.93 -7.88
C ALA A 185 -7.79 2.74 -9.01
N MET A 186 -8.27 3.96 -8.71
CA MET A 186 -8.84 4.87 -9.69
C MET A 186 -7.80 5.34 -10.72
N LEU A 187 -6.58 5.65 -10.30
CA LEU A 187 -5.49 6.01 -11.22
C LEU A 187 -5.18 4.85 -12.16
N THR A 188 -5.04 3.65 -11.63
CA THR A 188 -4.79 2.45 -12.44
C THR A 188 -5.96 2.13 -13.38
N ALA A 189 -7.21 2.31 -12.92
CA ALA A 189 -8.40 2.13 -13.76
C ALA A 189 -8.44 3.16 -14.90
N PHE A 190 -8.03 4.41 -14.65
CA PHE A 190 -7.85 5.41 -15.71
C PHE A 190 -6.77 5.00 -16.71
N GLU A 191 -5.62 4.55 -16.23
CA GLU A 191 -4.52 4.11 -17.11
C GLU A 191 -4.92 2.92 -17.99
N ALA A 192 -5.75 2.00 -17.44
CA ALA A 192 -6.25 0.83 -18.15
C ALA A 192 -7.37 1.13 -19.18
N SER A 193 -8.31 2.00 -18.79
CA SER A 193 -9.54 2.23 -19.56
C SER A 193 -9.56 3.52 -20.37
N ARG A 194 -8.80 4.53 -19.93
CA ARG A 194 -8.81 5.93 -20.41
C ARG A 194 -10.12 6.67 -20.16
N GLU A 195 -10.95 6.18 -19.24
CA GLU A 195 -12.22 6.82 -18.88
C GLU A 195 -12.02 7.95 -17.85
N PRO A 196 -12.39 9.22 -18.17
CA PRO A 196 -12.11 10.40 -17.33
C PRO A 196 -12.65 10.29 -15.91
N ARG A 197 -13.79 9.62 -15.71
CA ARG A 197 -14.42 9.48 -14.37
C ARG A 197 -13.45 8.97 -13.30
N TYR A 198 -12.50 8.10 -13.67
CA TYR A 198 -11.54 7.53 -12.73
C TYR A 198 -10.48 8.54 -12.28
N VAL A 199 -9.87 9.29 -13.20
CA VAL A 199 -8.88 10.31 -12.82
C VAL A 199 -9.51 11.48 -12.08
N GLU A 200 -10.73 11.88 -12.45
CA GLU A 200 -11.52 12.91 -11.76
C GLU A 200 -11.82 12.50 -10.31
N ARG A 201 -12.17 11.22 -10.09
CA ARG A 201 -12.38 10.68 -8.76
C ARG A 201 -11.06 10.60 -7.96
N ALA A 202 -9.96 10.17 -8.57
CA ALA A 202 -8.65 10.14 -7.93
C ALA A 202 -8.23 11.55 -7.45
N LEU A 203 -8.39 12.58 -8.30
CA LEU A 203 -8.11 13.97 -7.94
C LEU A 203 -9.00 14.44 -6.78
N THR A 204 -10.29 14.08 -6.79
CA THR A 204 -11.24 14.41 -5.72
C THR A 204 -10.81 13.80 -4.39
N LEU A 205 -10.42 12.52 -4.38
CA LEU A 205 -9.94 11.83 -3.17
C LEU A 205 -8.64 12.44 -2.66
N ALA A 206 -7.70 12.71 -3.55
CA ALA A 206 -6.42 13.33 -3.24
C ALA A 206 -6.61 14.72 -2.60
N ASP A 207 -7.42 15.59 -3.19
CA ASP A 207 -7.71 16.93 -2.64
C ASP A 207 -8.38 16.84 -1.27
N ASN A 208 -9.42 16.01 -1.15
CA ASN A 208 -10.16 15.87 0.10
C ASN A 208 -9.33 15.29 1.24
N MET A 209 -8.46 14.31 0.99
CA MET A 209 -7.62 13.72 2.04
C MET A 209 -6.38 14.55 2.34
N THR A 210 -5.59 14.91 1.32
CA THR A 210 -4.26 15.50 1.56
C THR A 210 -4.30 17.01 1.77
N ARG A 211 -5.43 17.68 1.53
CA ARG A 211 -5.62 19.11 1.80
C ARG A 211 -6.72 19.35 2.84
N ARG A 212 -7.98 19.00 2.53
CA ARG A 212 -9.10 19.33 3.42
C ARG A 212 -9.02 18.60 4.77
N GLN A 213 -8.80 17.27 4.77
CA GLN A 213 -8.68 16.51 6.00
C GLN A 213 -7.34 16.76 6.69
N ALA A 214 -6.25 16.80 5.94
CA ALA A 214 -4.92 17.09 6.47
C ALA A 214 -4.87 18.48 7.18
N ALA A 215 -5.58 19.48 6.67
CA ALA A 215 -5.65 20.81 7.33
C ALA A 215 -6.20 20.74 8.76
N LYS A 216 -7.04 19.74 9.09
CA LYS A 216 -7.56 19.52 10.44
C LYS A 216 -6.55 18.86 11.38
N ALA A 217 -5.45 18.31 10.83
CA ALA A 217 -4.45 17.54 11.52
C ALA A 217 -3.02 18.08 11.30
N GLY A 218 -2.88 19.41 11.24
CA GLY A 218 -1.57 20.06 11.13
C GLY A 218 -0.87 19.90 9.79
N GLY A 219 -1.63 19.63 8.71
CA GLY A 219 -1.11 19.48 7.35
C GLY A 219 -0.68 18.04 6.99
N LEU A 220 -0.89 17.08 7.88
CA LEU A 220 -0.65 15.65 7.66
C LEU A 220 -1.95 14.87 7.66
N VAL A 221 -1.99 13.73 6.96
CA VAL A 221 -3.17 12.89 6.89
C VAL A 221 -3.27 12.02 8.15
N TRP A 222 -4.30 12.26 8.99
CA TRP A 222 -4.61 11.40 10.12
C TRP A 222 -5.31 10.14 9.66
N GLU A 223 -5.20 9.04 10.44
CA GLU A 223 -5.71 7.73 10.01
C GLU A 223 -7.23 7.59 10.20
N HIS A 224 -7.80 8.17 11.27
CA HIS A 224 -9.12 7.82 11.79
C HIS A 224 -10.04 9.04 11.91
N TYR A 225 -11.30 8.86 11.51
CA TYR A 225 -12.34 9.88 11.52
C TYR A 225 -13.66 9.26 11.99
N ASP A 226 -14.55 10.09 12.51
CA ASP A 226 -15.94 9.72 12.80
C ASP A 226 -16.83 9.80 11.54
N LYS A 227 -18.11 9.47 11.68
CA LYS A 227 -19.08 9.50 10.57
C LYS A 227 -19.34 10.89 9.98
N GLN A 228 -18.91 11.97 10.62
CA GLN A 228 -18.96 13.34 10.14
C GLN A 228 -17.62 13.79 9.53
N TRP A 229 -16.65 12.88 9.43
CA TRP A 229 -15.28 13.19 8.98
C TRP A 229 -14.55 14.20 9.89
N ALA A 230 -14.93 14.25 11.17
CA ALA A 230 -14.11 14.90 12.20
C ALA A 230 -12.98 13.95 12.61
N VAL A 231 -11.81 14.54 12.93
CA VAL A 231 -10.63 13.74 13.33
C VAL A 231 -10.93 13.03 14.66
N ASP A 232 -10.79 11.72 14.68
CA ASP A 232 -10.89 10.92 15.90
C ASP A 232 -9.48 10.66 16.47
N TRP A 233 -9.06 11.53 17.37
CA TRP A 233 -7.75 11.44 18.01
C TRP A 233 -7.62 10.27 19.01
N ASN A 234 -8.74 9.68 19.40
CA ASN A 234 -8.80 8.65 20.45
C ASN A 234 -9.01 7.23 19.90
N TYR A 235 -9.22 7.09 18.60
CA TYR A 235 -9.48 5.79 18.00
C TYR A 235 -8.29 4.84 18.23
N HIS A 236 -8.52 3.67 18.84
CA HIS A 236 -7.51 2.69 19.24
C HIS A 236 -6.40 3.23 20.16
N LEU A 237 -6.68 4.26 20.95
CA LEU A 237 -5.73 4.73 21.94
C LEU A 237 -5.40 3.68 23.01
N ASP A 238 -6.33 2.77 23.27
CA ASP A 238 -6.19 1.61 24.16
C ASP A 238 -5.45 0.43 23.51
N ASP A 239 -5.32 0.44 22.16
CA ASP A 239 -4.57 -0.54 21.38
C ASP A 239 -3.72 0.16 20.28
N PRO A 240 -2.75 1.02 20.66
CA PRO A 240 -2.07 1.92 19.73
C PRO A 240 -1.24 1.20 18.65
N LYS A 241 -0.89 -0.06 18.89
CA LYS A 241 -0.19 -0.93 17.93
C LYS A 241 -1.13 -1.90 17.21
N ASN A 242 -2.43 -1.59 17.13
CA ASN A 242 -3.37 -2.42 16.39
C ASN A 242 -2.87 -2.68 14.97
N LEU A 243 -2.86 -3.93 14.56
CA LEU A 243 -2.21 -4.34 13.31
C LEU A 243 -2.83 -3.71 12.06
N PHE A 244 -4.14 -3.46 12.08
CA PHE A 244 -4.89 -2.97 10.91
C PHE A 244 -5.27 -1.49 10.99
N ARG A 245 -5.39 -0.96 12.21
CA ARG A 245 -5.82 0.42 12.47
C ARG A 245 -5.02 1.02 13.64
N PRO A 246 -3.68 1.16 13.48
CA PRO A 246 -2.82 1.66 14.55
C PRO A 246 -3.12 3.13 14.84
N TRP A 247 -2.88 3.54 16.09
CA TRP A 247 -2.99 4.93 16.50
C TRP A 247 -1.76 5.74 16.05
N GLY A 248 -1.95 7.00 15.70
CA GLY A 248 -0.88 7.91 15.30
C GLY A 248 -0.87 8.19 13.80
N PHE A 249 -0.02 9.10 13.38
CA PHE A 249 0.31 9.29 11.97
C PHE A 249 1.16 8.12 11.48
N GLN A 250 0.78 7.56 10.34
CA GLN A 250 1.55 6.51 9.69
C GLN A 250 2.49 7.13 8.64
N PRO A 251 3.82 7.15 8.85
CA PRO A 251 4.76 7.72 7.89
C PRO A 251 4.65 7.11 6.50
N GLY A 252 4.45 5.79 6.45
CA GLY A 252 4.27 5.07 5.19
C GLY A 252 3.07 5.57 4.39
N HIS A 253 1.95 5.85 5.04
CA HIS A 253 0.77 6.40 4.36
C HIS A 253 1.00 7.84 3.88
N GLN A 254 1.76 8.67 4.61
CA GLN A 254 2.12 10.01 4.13
C GLN A 254 2.97 9.93 2.87
N THR A 255 3.98 9.04 2.85
CA THR A 255 4.85 8.87 1.67
C THR A 255 4.12 8.18 0.52
N GLU A 256 3.19 7.28 0.80
CA GLU A 256 2.33 6.67 -0.22
C GLU A 256 1.39 7.71 -0.85
N TRP A 257 0.77 8.60 -0.05
CA TRP A 257 0.06 9.76 -0.59
C TRP A 257 0.96 10.66 -1.43
N ALA A 258 2.21 10.91 -1.01
CA ALA A 258 3.15 11.68 -1.81
C ALA A 258 3.40 11.03 -3.18
N LYS A 259 3.59 9.70 -3.23
CA LYS A 259 3.66 8.91 -4.47
C LYS A 259 2.40 9.11 -5.33
N LEU A 260 1.22 8.92 -4.74
CA LEU A 260 -0.05 9.02 -5.46
C LEU A 260 -0.31 10.42 -6.01
N LEU A 261 0.00 11.49 -5.27
CA LEU A 261 -0.11 12.88 -5.75
C LEU A 261 0.73 13.12 -7.00
N LEU A 262 1.93 12.55 -7.08
CA LEU A 262 2.79 12.65 -8.26
C LEU A 262 2.23 11.85 -9.45
N ILE A 263 1.54 10.73 -9.19
CA ILE A 263 0.84 9.97 -10.23
C ILE A 263 -0.41 10.73 -10.69
N VAL A 264 -1.18 11.34 -9.79
CA VAL A 264 -2.30 12.25 -10.15
C VAL A 264 -1.79 13.35 -11.05
N GLU A 265 -0.67 14.00 -10.69
CA GLU A 265 -0.10 15.13 -11.43
C GLU A 265 0.26 14.78 -12.89
N ARG A 266 0.71 13.55 -13.16
CA ARG A 266 0.97 13.08 -14.53
C ARG A 266 -0.27 13.10 -15.43
N HIS A 267 -1.45 12.89 -14.84
CA HIS A 267 -2.71 12.72 -15.59
C HIS A 267 -3.65 13.93 -15.49
N SER A 268 -3.60 14.66 -14.37
CA SER A 268 -4.43 15.81 -14.07
C SER A 268 -3.62 16.85 -13.28
N PRO A 269 -2.75 17.63 -13.94
CA PRO A 269 -1.86 18.59 -13.28
C PRO A 269 -2.63 19.66 -12.49
N ALA A 270 -2.15 19.96 -11.27
CA ALA A 270 -2.61 21.07 -10.46
C ALA A 270 -1.46 21.59 -9.57
N ASP A 271 -1.38 22.91 -9.37
CA ASP A 271 -0.25 23.59 -8.73
C ASP A 271 0.03 23.13 -7.29
N TRP A 272 -0.96 22.59 -6.61
CA TRP A 272 -0.85 22.14 -5.22
C TRP A 272 -0.28 20.72 -5.07
N LEU A 273 -0.31 19.87 -6.10
CA LEU A 273 0.04 18.44 -6.01
C LEU A 273 1.49 18.22 -5.60
N VAL A 274 2.44 18.78 -6.34
CA VAL A 274 3.88 18.60 -6.05
C VAL A 274 4.28 19.23 -4.70
N PRO A 275 3.88 20.47 -4.36
CA PRO A 275 4.16 21.03 -3.02
C PRO A 275 3.60 20.18 -1.88
N THR A 276 2.39 19.63 -2.02
CA THR A 276 1.80 18.75 -1.00
C THR A 276 2.56 17.41 -0.91
N ALA A 277 2.92 16.80 -2.04
CA ALA A 277 3.72 15.58 -2.05
C ALA A 277 5.06 15.78 -1.33
N ARG A 278 5.76 16.89 -1.59
CA ARG A 278 7.01 17.25 -0.89
C ARG A 278 6.78 17.39 0.61
N HIS A 279 5.77 18.14 1.01
CA HIS A 279 5.46 18.37 2.43
C HIS A 279 5.20 17.04 3.17
N LEU A 280 4.38 16.16 2.62
CA LEU A 280 4.08 14.85 3.22
C LEU A 280 5.33 13.98 3.31
N PHE A 281 6.13 13.91 2.26
CA PHE A 281 7.37 13.14 2.22
C PHE A 281 8.41 13.67 3.20
N ASP A 282 8.78 14.95 3.08
CA ASP A 282 9.86 15.56 3.86
C ASP A 282 9.56 15.53 5.36
N THR A 283 8.31 15.83 5.75
CA THR A 283 7.89 15.79 7.15
C THR A 283 7.92 14.37 7.70
N SER A 284 7.49 13.39 6.91
CA SER A 284 7.50 11.98 7.33
C SER A 284 8.91 11.47 7.56
N LEU A 285 9.84 11.72 6.63
CA LEU A 285 11.24 11.31 6.78
C LEU A 285 11.88 11.99 7.99
N ALA A 286 11.65 13.30 8.18
CA ALA A 286 12.20 14.04 9.31
C ALA A 286 11.72 13.49 10.67
N ARG A 287 10.48 12.96 10.74
CA ARG A 287 9.84 12.50 11.99
C ARG A 287 9.93 11.00 12.22
N SER A 288 10.30 10.21 11.22
CA SER A 288 10.27 8.76 11.37
C SER A 288 11.58 8.04 11.03
N TRP A 289 12.58 8.74 10.48
CA TRP A 289 13.85 8.10 10.19
C TRP A 289 14.64 7.83 11.47
N ASP A 290 14.95 6.56 11.73
CA ASP A 290 15.86 6.17 12.82
C ASP A 290 17.31 6.56 12.46
N ALA A 291 17.80 7.63 13.07
CA ALA A 291 19.16 8.12 12.79
C ALA A 291 20.26 7.19 13.31
N SER A 292 19.94 6.32 14.27
CA SER A 292 20.91 5.45 14.94
C SER A 292 21.03 4.08 14.27
N ARG A 293 19.92 3.49 13.79
CA ARG A 293 19.86 2.14 13.25
C ARG A 293 19.33 2.06 11.82
N GLY A 294 18.92 3.19 11.25
CA GLY A 294 18.31 3.26 9.93
C GLY A 294 16.84 2.76 9.92
N GLY A 295 16.20 2.97 8.78
CA GLY A 295 14.80 2.64 8.56
C GLY A 295 13.82 3.66 9.13
N MET A 296 12.60 3.63 8.61
CA MET A 296 11.51 4.47 9.08
C MET A 296 10.69 3.73 10.14
N TYR A 297 10.41 4.40 11.23
CA TYR A 297 9.47 3.95 12.24
C TYR A 297 8.05 3.85 11.69
N TYR A 298 7.21 3.05 12.35
CA TYR A 298 5.85 2.79 11.91
C TYR A 298 4.89 3.93 12.27
N GLY A 299 5.05 4.59 13.41
CA GLY A 299 4.13 5.64 13.85
C GLY A 299 4.78 6.78 14.64
N PHE A 300 4.26 7.99 14.44
CA PHE A 300 4.59 9.16 15.26
C PHE A 300 3.32 9.97 15.59
N ALA A 301 3.38 10.80 16.62
CA ALA A 301 2.29 11.69 17.00
C ALA A 301 2.80 13.03 17.57
N PRO A 302 1.99 14.11 17.54
CA PRO A 302 2.32 15.38 18.17
C PRO A 302 2.48 15.24 19.69
N GLU A 303 3.46 15.92 20.28
CA GLU A 303 3.70 15.90 21.72
C GLU A 303 2.49 16.42 22.51
N SER A 304 1.70 17.34 21.94
CA SER A 304 0.46 17.83 22.52
C SER A 304 -0.59 16.74 22.82
N LEU A 305 -0.59 15.66 22.04
CA LEU A 305 -1.47 14.52 22.31
C LEU A 305 -0.97 13.67 23.48
N ARG A 306 0.34 13.57 23.73
CA ARG A 306 0.91 12.86 24.89
C ARG A 306 0.63 13.59 26.21
N GLN A 307 0.62 14.90 26.19
CA GLN A 307 0.48 15.75 27.37
C GLN A 307 -0.99 15.93 27.83
N SER A 308 -1.97 15.46 27.07
CA SER A 308 -3.38 15.52 27.49
C SER A 308 -3.64 14.51 28.63
N ASP A 309 -4.46 14.90 29.62
CA ASP A 309 -4.79 14.07 30.80
C ASP A 309 -5.36 12.69 30.44
N LEU A 310 -5.91 12.55 29.24
CA LEU A 310 -6.46 11.31 28.70
C LEU A 310 -5.37 10.30 28.26
N HIS A 311 -4.12 10.74 28.05
CA HIS A 311 -3.11 9.98 27.33
C HIS A 311 -1.82 9.70 28.13
N GLN A 312 -1.66 10.29 29.32
CA GLN A 312 -0.42 10.27 30.11
C GLN A 312 0.11 8.86 30.48
N SER A 313 -0.74 7.84 30.51
CA SER A 313 -0.36 6.50 30.95
C SER A 313 -0.14 5.48 29.82
N ALA A 314 -0.59 5.79 28.59
CA ALA A 314 -0.64 4.82 27.50
C ALA A 314 0.44 4.99 26.44
N LEU A 315 1.00 6.20 26.28
CA LEU A 315 1.87 6.54 25.15
C LEU A 315 3.32 6.77 25.59
N GLY A 316 4.14 5.75 25.44
CA GLY A 316 5.60 5.84 25.52
C GLY A 316 6.20 6.27 24.18
N GLY A 317 7.50 6.58 24.16
CA GLY A 317 8.26 6.81 22.93
C GLY A 317 9.27 7.97 23.02
N GLU A 318 10.24 7.94 22.14
CA GLU A 318 11.31 8.95 22.11
C GLU A 318 10.81 10.26 21.48
N PRO A 319 11.20 11.44 22.07
CA PRO A 319 10.91 12.73 21.46
C PRO A 319 11.66 12.90 20.13
N ILE A 320 10.97 13.51 19.16
CA ILE A 320 11.50 13.84 17.84
C ILE A 320 11.16 15.29 17.49
N ASP A 321 11.75 15.81 16.41
CA ASP A 321 11.45 17.17 15.89
C ASP A 321 11.59 18.25 16.99
N GLY A 322 12.72 18.20 17.76
CA GLY A 322 12.97 19.13 18.85
C GLY A 322 11.97 19.06 20.01
N GLY A 323 11.26 17.94 20.17
CA GLY A 323 10.24 17.74 21.20
C GLY A 323 8.83 18.16 20.76
N ALA A 324 8.62 18.48 19.49
CA ALA A 324 7.28 18.80 18.96
C ALA A 324 6.42 17.54 18.68
N ALA A 325 7.05 16.39 18.53
CA ALA A 325 6.42 15.10 18.29
C ALA A 325 7.18 13.98 19.01
N PHE A 326 6.61 12.77 19.00
CA PHE A 326 7.24 11.57 19.54
C PHE A 326 6.93 10.34 18.67
N VAL A 327 7.81 9.33 18.75
CA VAL A 327 7.60 8.03 18.10
C VAL A 327 6.60 7.23 18.95
N CYS A 328 5.43 6.94 18.41
CA CYS A 328 4.42 6.13 19.10
C CYS A 328 4.50 4.64 18.74
N ASP A 329 5.10 4.31 17.59
CA ASP A 329 5.42 2.93 17.22
C ASP A 329 6.80 2.89 16.52
N SER A 330 7.77 2.25 17.18
CA SER A 330 9.17 2.16 16.72
C SER A 330 9.45 0.92 15.85
N ASP A 331 8.46 0.10 15.56
CA ASP A 331 8.62 -1.04 14.65
C ASP A 331 8.89 -0.54 13.21
N LYS A 332 9.50 -1.40 12.40
CA LYS A 332 9.88 -1.05 11.03
C LYS A 332 9.26 -2.04 10.07
N TYR A 333 8.23 -1.59 9.37
CA TYR A 333 7.46 -2.40 8.43
C TYR A 333 8.06 -2.30 7.03
N PHE A 334 8.10 -3.42 6.33
CA PHE A 334 8.60 -3.55 4.96
C PHE A 334 7.92 -2.58 3.99
N TRP A 335 6.60 -2.44 4.07
CA TRP A 335 5.82 -1.63 3.15
C TRP A 335 6.06 -0.13 3.32
N VAL A 336 6.34 0.33 4.54
CA VAL A 336 6.70 1.73 4.82
C VAL A 336 7.97 2.12 4.08
N GLN A 337 9.00 1.25 4.11
CA GLN A 337 10.24 1.48 3.38
C GLN A 337 10.00 1.44 1.86
N ALA A 338 9.23 0.47 1.37
CA ALA A 338 8.94 0.30 -0.05
C ALA A 338 8.18 1.50 -0.63
N GLU A 339 7.13 1.97 0.02
CA GLU A 339 6.36 3.14 -0.43
C GLU A 339 7.21 4.41 -0.40
N SER A 340 8.03 4.56 0.64
CA SER A 340 8.90 5.73 0.79
C SER A 340 10.00 5.78 -0.27
N LEU A 341 10.59 4.64 -0.65
CA LEU A 341 11.58 4.62 -1.73
C LEU A 341 10.94 4.96 -3.10
N ALA A 342 9.73 4.48 -3.36
CA ALA A 342 9.01 4.83 -4.58
C ALA A 342 8.70 6.34 -4.63
N ALA A 343 8.17 6.91 -3.55
CA ALA A 343 7.91 8.33 -3.44
C ALA A 343 9.18 9.18 -3.63
N ALA A 344 10.31 8.76 -3.03
CA ALA A 344 11.59 9.43 -3.20
C ALA A 344 12.04 9.47 -4.67
N ALA A 345 11.97 8.33 -5.38
CA ALA A 345 12.33 8.27 -6.80
C ALA A 345 11.43 9.15 -7.66
N LEU A 346 10.11 9.12 -7.43
CA LEU A 346 9.17 9.95 -8.18
C LEU A 346 9.41 11.46 -7.93
N LEU A 347 9.66 11.87 -6.68
CA LEU A 347 10.03 13.24 -6.34
C LEU A 347 11.35 13.63 -7.03
N ALA A 348 12.37 12.77 -6.99
CA ALA A 348 13.66 13.04 -7.64
C ALA A 348 13.51 13.26 -9.15
N VAL A 349 12.75 12.39 -9.82
CA VAL A 349 12.50 12.52 -11.26
C VAL A 349 11.70 13.79 -11.57
N ARG A 350 10.67 14.08 -10.78
CA ARG A 350 9.76 15.20 -11.04
C ARG A 350 10.38 16.56 -10.73
N THR A 351 11.17 16.67 -9.67
CA THR A 351 11.75 17.96 -9.22
C THR A 351 13.17 18.19 -9.73
N GLY A 352 13.91 17.14 -10.07
CA GLY A 352 15.33 17.20 -10.39
C GLY A 352 16.25 17.40 -9.18
N GLU A 353 15.72 17.34 -7.97
CA GLU A 353 16.48 17.57 -6.73
C GLU A 353 17.18 16.29 -6.26
N ASP A 354 18.51 16.36 -6.15
CA ASP A 354 19.38 15.22 -5.77
C ASP A 354 19.12 14.69 -4.35
N GLN A 355 18.56 15.52 -3.45
CA GLN A 355 18.21 15.08 -2.09
C GLN A 355 17.26 13.88 -2.07
N TYR A 356 16.32 13.79 -3.01
CA TYR A 356 15.37 12.68 -3.07
C TYR A 356 16.02 11.40 -3.59
N TRP A 357 16.99 11.50 -4.50
CA TRP A 357 17.83 10.34 -4.87
C TRP A 357 18.68 9.85 -3.71
N LYS A 358 19.21 10.74 -2.86
CA LYS A 358 19.94 10.35 -1.65
C LYS A 358 19.03 9.60 -0.67
N TRP A 359 17.77 10.03 -0.52
CA TRP A 359 16.79 9.30 0.29
C TRP A 359 16.46 7.94 -0.32
N TYR A 360 16.26 7.86 -1.61
CA TYR A 360 16.03 6.61 -2.33
C TYR A 360 17.16 5.59 -2.06
N ASP A 361 18.40 5.99 -2.28
CA ASP A 361 19.56 5.13 -2.04
C ASP A 361 19.68 4.71 -0.57
N ARG A 362 19.40 5.62 0.36
CA ARG A 362 19.44 5.34 1.79
C ARG A 362 18.36 4.37 2.25
N LEU A 363 17.15 4.51 1.75
CA LEU A 363 16.03 3.60 2.01
C LEU A 363 16.31 2.21 1.44
N TRP A 364 16.86 2.14 0.21
CA TRP A 364 17.28 0.87 -0.38
C TRP A 364 18.43 0.22 0.41
N ALA A 365 19.46 0.97 0.78
CA ALA A 365 20.58 0.43 1.53
C ALA A 365 20.10 -0.23 2.83
N TYR A 366 19.21 0.45 3.57
CA TYR A 366 18.58 -0.10 4.76
C TYR A 366 17.76 -1.36 4.46
N SER A 367 16.89 -1.29 3.46
CA SER A 367 16.00 -2.40 3.10
C SER A 367 16.79 -3.61 2.60
N TRP A 368 17.84 -3.39 1.83
CA TRP A 368 18.74 -4.43 1.32
C TRP A 368 19.44 -5.18 2.44
N GLU A 369 19.89 -4.46 3.47
CA GLU A 369 20.61 -5.05 4.60
C GLU A 369 19.68 -5.78 5.57
N HIS A 370 18.49 -5.23 5.86
CA HIS A 370 17.67 -5.67 6.98
C HIS A 370 16.36 -6.36 6.59
N LEU A 371 15.75 -6.00 5.46
CA LEU A 371 14.42 -6.47 5.08
C LEU A 371 14.43 -7.48 3.94
N VAL A 372 15.35 -7.35 2.98
CA VAL A 372 15.45 -8.31 1.87
C VAL A 372 15.97 -9.65 2.38
N ASP A 373 15.23 -10.72 2.11
CA ASP A 373 15.69 -12.06 2.43
C ASP A 373 16.57 -12.59 1.29
N HIS A 374 17.88 -12.52 1.49
CA HIS A 374 18.87 -12.97 0.51
C HIS A 374 18.96 -14.51 0.36
N GLN A 375 18.39 -15.25 1.30
CA GLN A 375 18.42 -16.72 1.27
C GLN A 375 17.23 -17.30 0.51
N TYR A 376 16.01 -16.80 0.79
CA TYR A 376 14.78 -17.38 0.29
C TYR A 376 14.01 -16.47 -0.67
N GLY A 377 14.36 -15.18 -0.71
CA GLY A 377 13.67 -14.18 -1.52
C GLY A 377 12.53 -13.47 -0.79
N ALA A 378 11.95 -12.48 -1.45
CA ALA A 378 10.97 -11.55 -0.89
C ALA A 378 11.52 -10.75 0.31
N TRP A 379 10.68 -10.01 1.01
CA TRP A 379 11.08 -9.17 2.15
C TRP A 379 10.52 -9.73 3.46
N TYR A 380 11.28 -9.62 4.55
CA TYR A 380 10.76 -9.83 5.89
C TYR A 380 9.64 -8.84 6.20
N ARG A 381 8.72 -9.23 7.09
CA ARG A 381 7.49 -8.47 7.33
C ARG A 381 7.70 -7.24 8.21
N ILE A 382 8.17 -7.45 9.43
CA ILE A 382 8.28 -6.45 10.49
C ILE A 382 9.56 -6.71 11.26
N LEU A 383 10.29 -5.63 11.56
CA LEU A 383 11.42 -5.63 12.46
C LEU A 383 11.08 -4.76 13.68
N ASP A 384 11.65 -5.12 14.82
CA ASP A 384 11.62 -4.26 16.01
C ASP A 384 12.55 -3.04 15.86
N ALA A 385 12.60 -2.18 16.86
CA ALA A 385 13.47 -1.00 16.89
C ALA A 385 14.97 -1.34 16.73
N ASP A 386 15.38 -2.55 17.09
CA ASP A 386 16.77 -3.05 16.97
C ASP A 386 17.03 -3.79 15.64
N ASN A 387 16.11 -3.73 14.69
CA ASN A 387 16.16 -4.41 13.39
C ASN A 387 16.12 -5.95 13.48
N ARG A 388 15.47 -6.51 14.50
CA ARG A 388 15.28 -7.95 14.67
C ARG A 388 13.87 -8.37 14.28
N LYS A 389 13.74 -9.52 13.62
CA LYS A 389 12.44 -10.10 13.29
C LYS A 389 11.71 -10.58 14.55
N TYR A 390 10.38 -10.43 14.56
CA TYR A 390 9.52 -11.00 15.61
C TYR A 390 9.24 -12.48 15.43
N SER A 391 9.16 -12.95 14.18
CA SER A 391 8.80 -14.33 13.83
C SER A 391 9.35 -14.73 12.47
N ASP A 392 9.12 -15.98 12.09
CA ASP A 392 9.39 -16.51 10.74
C ASP A 392 8.20 -16.37 9.78
N GLU A 393 7.14 -15.66 10.18
CA GLU A 393 5.99 -15.37 9.32
C GLU A 393 6.33 -14.28 8.31
N LYS A 394 6.72 -14.68 7.10
CA LYS A 394 7.05 -13.75 6.02
C LYS A 394 5.80 -13.13 5.40
N SER A 395 4.79 -13.93 5.13
CA SER A 395 3.60 -13.52 4.40
C SER A 395 2.34 -13.95 5.15
N PRO A 396 1.85 -13.17 6.12
CA PRO A 396 0.51 -13.33 6.69
C PRO A 396 -0.55 -12.70 5.81
N ALA A 397 -1.81 -12.65 6.29
CA ALA A 397 -2.90 -11.95 5.61
C ALA A 397 -2.48 -10.54 5.15
N GLY A 398 -2.78 -10.22 3.91
CA GLY A 398 -2.50 -8.92 3.29
C GLY A 398 -1.08 -8.73 2.74
N LYS A 399 -0.07 -9.48 3.20
CA LYS A 399 1.28 -9.37 2.65
C LYS A 399 1.54 -10.38 1.53
N THR A 400 1.84 -9.89 0.34
CA THR A 400 2.19 -10.66 -0.86
C THR A 400 3.34 -10.01 -1.64
N ASP A 401 4.13 -9.15 -0.99
CA ASP A 401 5.12 -8.27 -1.61
C ASP A 401 4.58 -7.37 -2.74
N TYR A 402 3.28 -7.06 -2.69
CA TYR A 402 2.64 -6.07 -3.54
C TYR A 402 3.34 -4.71 -3.48
N HIS A 403 3.60 -4.19 -2.25
CA HIS A 403 4.26 -2.89 -2.06
C HIS A 403 5.70 -2.90 -2.56
N THR A 404 6.47 -3.94 -2.29
CA THR A 404 7.89 -4.02 -2.68
C THR A 404 8.06 -4.13 -4.18
N MET A 405 7.28 -4.99 -4.83
CA MET A 405 7.29 -5.09 -6.29
C MET A 405 6.65 -3.87 -6.95
N GLY A 406 5.54 -3.35 -6.40
CA GLY A 406 4.88 -2.13 -6.87
C GLY A 406 5.82 -0.94 -6.88
N ALA A 407 6.60 -0.76 -5.80
CA ALA A 407 7.63 0.27 -5.73
C ALA A 407 8.67 0.12 -6.86
N CYS A 408 9.17 -1.09 -7.10
CA CYS A 408 10.12 -1.33 -8.19
C CYS A 408 9.51 -1.01 -9.57
N TYR A 409 8.26 -1.40 -9.82
CA TYR A 409 7.57 -1.08 -11.08
C TYR A 409 7.39 0.42 -11.28
N GLU A 410 7.00 1.17 -10.23
CA GLU A 410 6.86 2.63 -10.32
C GLU A 410 8.18 3.33 -10.61
N VAL A 411 9.27 2.89 -9.96
CA VAL A 411 10.60 3.43 -10.23
C VAL A 411 11.05 3.11 -11.67
N LEU A 412 10.84 1.89 -12.15
CA LEU A 412 11.11 1.52 -13.56
C LEU A 412 10.35 2.40 -14.54
N ASN A 413 9.06 2.66 -14.28
CA ASN A 413 8.23 3.52 -15.11
C ASN A 413 8.74 4.96 -15.13
N ALA A 414 9.13 5.50 -13.96
CA ALA A 414 9.66 6.85 -13.82
C ALA A 414 11.01 7.01 -14.59
N LEU A 415 11.90 6.04 -14.46
CA LEU A 415 13.19 6.05 -15.16
C LEU A 415 13.01 5.96 -16.70
N ARG A 416 12.12 5.10 -17.20
CA ARG A 416 11.77 4.99 -18.61
C ARG A 416 11.23 6.30 -19.17
N SER A 417 10.31 6.93 -18.45
CA SER A 417 9.71 8.23 -18.85
C SER A 417 10.74 9.35 -18.91
N SER A 418 11.66 9.42 -17.93
CA SER A 418 12.70 10.43 -17.92
C SER A 418 13.76 10.24 -19.02
N ALA A 419 14.01 9.03 -19.45
CA ALA A 419 14.90 8.75 -20.58
C ALA A 419 14.30 9.22 -21.92
N MET A 420 12.99 9.02 -22.12
CA MET A 420 12.28 9.46 -23.34
C MET A 420 12.16 10.99 -23.47
N THR A 421 12.19 11.74 -22.36
CA THR A 421 12.12 13.21 -22.40
C THR A 421 13.49 13.88 -22.61
N ARG A 422 14.59 13.14 -22.49
CA ARG A 422 15.97 13.64 -22.69
C ARG A 422 16.57 13.27 -24.05
N GLY A 423 15.94 12.40 -24.83
CA GLY A 423 16.30 12.00 -26.18
C GLY A 423 15.44 12.68 -27.24
#